data_8067003719317abd0b3dccbe32388aba
#
_entry.id   8067003719317abd0b3dccbe32388aba
#
_cell.length_a   1.000
_cell.length_b   1.000
_cell.length_c   1.000
_cell.angle_alpha   90.00
_cell.angle_beta   90.00
_cell.angle_gamma   90.00
#
_symmetry.space_group_name_H-M   'P 1'
#
loop_
_entity.id
_entity.type
_entity.pdbx_description
1 polymer ?
#
loop_
_entity_poly.entity_id
_entity_poly.type
_entity_poly.pdbx_seq_one_letter_code
_entity_poly.pdbx_strand_id
1 'polypeptide(L)'
;MAGFVEIELDKETGKFDIVDYVGVVDCGTIINSNIVRGQTEGGICQGIGLAMYEDVQYDAKGRMMTDSFMQYKIPNRVDVKKIRVEFESSYEPTGPYGAKSIGEIVINTPGPAIAEAVYNACGVRVTSLPITPE
;
A
#
# COMPACT_ATOMS: atom_id res chain seq x y z
N MET A 1 11.33 -0.04 -5.81
CA MET A 1 10.90 -0.52 -4.47
C MET A 1 10.48 -1.96 -4.56
N ALA A 2 10.79 -2.78 -3.56
CA ALA A 2 10.23 -4.11 -3.35
C ALA A 2 9.32 -4.07 -2.10
N GLY A 3 8.17 -4.75 -2.16
CA GLY A 3 7.22 -4.84 -1.05
C GLY A 3 6.93 -6.29 -0.69
N PHE A 4 6.91 -6.57 0.61
CA PHE A 4 6.60 -7.88 1.16
C PHE A 4 5.51 -7.72 2.22
N VAL A 5 4.51 -8.57 2.19
CA VAL A 5 3.40 -8.51 3.12
C VAL A 5 3.12 -9.87 3.73
N GLU A 6 2.82 -9.87 5.01
CA GLU A 6 2.28 -11.00 5.75
C GLU A 6 0.83 -10.67 6.11
N ILE A 7 -0.08 -11.58 5.77
CA ILE A 7 -1.50 -11.47 6.08
C ILE A 7 -1.98 -12.66 6.92
N GLU A 8 -3.02 -12.42 7.69
CA GLU A 8 -3.82 -13.46 8.35
C GLU A 8 -5.20 -13.46 7.70
N LEU A 9 -5.57 -14.57 7.04
CA LEU A 9 -6.79 -14.70 6.28
C LEU A 9 -7.70 -15.78 6.90
N ASP A 10 -8.91 -15.39 7.23
CA ASP A 10 -9.99 -16.32 7.62
C ASP A 10 -10.63 -16.88 6.35
N LYS A 11 -10.43 -18.18 6.13
CA LYS A 11 -10.94 -18.88 4.93
C LYS A 11 -12.45 -19.07 4.91
N GLU A 12 -13.13 -18.98 6.05
CA GLU A 12 -14.57 -19.11 6.12
C GLU A 12 -15.28 -17.81 5.74
N THR A 13 -14.73 -16.68 6.14
CA THR A 13 -15.34 -15.36 5.91
C THR A 13 -14.69 -14.59 4.75
N GLY A 14 -13.51 -14.99 4.29
CA GLY A 14 -12.71 -14.27 3.30
C GLY A 14 -12.05 -12.98 3.84
N LYS A 15 -12.26 -12.62 5.11
CA LYS A 15 -11.65 -11.46 5.73
C LYS A 15 -10.19 -11.69 6.00
N PHE A 16 -9.37 -10.66 5.82
CA PHE A 16 -7.96 -10.72 6.15
C PHE A 16 -7.46 -9.42 6.78
N ASP A 17 -6.42 -9.56 7.57
CA ASP A 17 -5.67 -8.46 8.20
C ASP A 17 -4.22 -8.48 7.75
N ILE A 18 -3.62 -7.30 7.60
CA ILE A 18 -2.17 -7.18 7.41
C ILE A 18 -1.50 -7.30 8.77
N VAL A 19 -0.63 -8.30 8.91
CA VAL A 19 0.17 -8.53 10.14
C VAL A 19 1.44 -7.69 10.11
N ASP A 20 2.15 -7.70 8.98
CA ASP A 20 3.42 -7.00 8.79
C ASP A 20 3.61 -6.62 7.32
N TYR A 21 4.15 -5.44 7.07
CA TYR A 21 4.54 -4.99 5.74
C TYR A 21 5.98 -4.50 5.75
N VAL A 22 6.79 -5.00 4.82
CA VAL A 22 8.18 -4.58 4.64
C VAL A 22 8.35 -3.95 3.28
N GLY A 23 8.80 -2.69 3.26
CA GLY A 23 9.18 -1.97 2.04
C GLY A 23 10.68 -1.75 1.96
N VAL A 24 11.31 -2.18 0.86
CA VAL A 24 12.72 -1.89 0.58
C VAL A 24 12.79 -0.92 -0.60
N VAL A 25 13.35 0.25 -0.37
CA VAL A 25 13.34 1.37 -1.33
C VAL A 25 14.74 1.77 -1.72
N ASP A 26 15.00 1.87 -3.00
CA ASP A 26 16.15 2.58 -3.54
C ASP A 26 15.70 3.97 -3.99
N CYS A 27 16.04 4.98 -3.20
CA CYS A 27 15.80 6.40 -3.51
C CYS A 27 17.11 7.16 -3.80
N GLY A 28 18.18 6.43 -4.13
CA GLY A 28 19.50 7.01 -4.32
C GLY A 28 20.08 7.52 -3.00
N THR A 29 20.78 8.63 -3.03
CA THR A 29 21.29 9.26 -1.82
C THR A 29 20.13 9.78 -0.95
N ILE A 30 20.11 9.35 0.29
CA ILE A 30 19.10 9.80 1.28
C ILE A 30 19.51 11.18 1.79
N ILE A 31 18.75 12.21 1.43
CA ILE A 31 19.03 13.61 1.83
C ILE A 31 18.59 13.85 3.30
N ASN A 32 17.43 13.31 3.68
CA ASN A 32 16.91 13.39 5.05
C ASN A 32 16.20 12.10 5.41
N SER A 33 16.78 11.31 6.30
CA SER A 33 16.29 9.97 6.66
C SER A 33 14.91 9.98 7.28
N ASN A 34 14.58 10.98 8.10
CA ASN A 34 13.28 11.06 8.77
C ASN A 34 12.17 11.39 7.76
N ILE A 35 12.42 12.34 6.84
CA ILE A 35 11.44 12.72 5.82
C ILE A 35 11.23 11.57 4.83
N VAL A 36 12.29 10.93 4.36
CA VAL A 36 12.23 9.80 3.44
C VAL A 36 11.47 8.63 4.05
N ARG A 37 11.71 8.32 5.33
CA ARG A 37 10.97 7.29 6.06
C ARG A 37 9.49 7.64 6.16
N GLY A 38 9.15 8.83 6.60
CA GLY A 38 7.76 9.28 6.73
C GLY A 38 7.01 9.26 5.39
N GLN A 39 7.67 9.71 4.30
CA GLN A 39 7.10 9.63 2.95
C GLN A 39 6.84 8.18 2.52
N THR A 40 7.77 7.29 2.80
CA THR A 40 7.66 5.88 2.43
C THR A 40 6.54 5.18 3.21
N GLU A 41 6.51 5.35 4.53
CA GLU A 41 5.46 4.78 5.37
C GLU A 41 4.07 5.32 4.98
N GLY A 42 3.97 6.62 4.71
CA GLY A 42 2.73 7.26 4.25
C GLY A 42 2.26 6.72 2.90
N GLY A 43 3.16 6.56 1.93
CA GLY A 43 2.82 6.00 0.62
C GLY A 43 2.44 4.51 0.68
N ILE A 44 3.09 3.71 1.52
CA ILE A 44 2.69 2.33 1.77
C ILE A 44 1.27 2.29 2.36
N CYS A 45 0.99 3.14 3.36
CA CYS A 45 -0.35 3.23 3.96
C CYS A 45 -1.42 3.61 2.94
N GLN A 46 -1.12 4.56 2.04
CA GLN A 46 -2.01 4.93 0.94
C GLN A 46 -2.23 3.75 -0.03
N GLY A 47 -1.18 3.02 -0.40
CA GLY A 47 -1.30 1.84 -1.26
C GLY A 47 -2.11 0.70 -0.61
N ILE A 48 -2.01 0.52 0.70
CA ILE A 48 -2.87 -0.38 1.48
C ILE A 48 -4.33 0.11 1.43
N GLY A 49 -4.56 1.42 1.56
CA GLY A 49 -5.87 2.03 1.42
C GLY A 49 -6.53 1.70 0.09
N LEU A 50 -5.83 1.91 -1.01
CA LEU A 50 -6.29 1.58 -2.36
C LEU A 50 -6.56 0.07 -2.53
N ALA A 51 -5.76 -0.78 -1.89
CA ALA A 51 -5.91 -2.22 -2.01
C ALA A 51 -7.08 -2.80 -1.24
N MET A 52 -7.46 -2.21 -0.09
CA MET A 52 -8.36 -2.85 0.87
C MET A 52 -9.62 -2.05 1.22
N TYR A 53 -9.62 -0.72 1.05
CA TYR A 53 -10.67 0.13 1.66
C TYR A 53 -11.27 1.15 0.71
N GLU A 54 -10.44 1.79 -0.13
CA GLU A 54 -10.85 2.97 -0.89
C GLU A 54 -11.61 2.57 -2.15
N ASP A 55 -12.88 2.99 -2.23
CA ASP A 55 -13.76 2.74 -3.36
C ASP A 55 -14.66 3.95 -3.60
N VAL A 56 -14.58 4.52 -4.80
CA VAL A 56 -15.42 5.64 -5.23
C VAL A 56 -16.62 5.10 -5.99
N GLN A 57 -17.79 5.19 -5.39
CA GLN A 57 -19.04 4.67 -5.96
C GLN A 57 -19.92 5.78 -6.52
N TYR A 58 -20.57 5.49 -7.66
CA TYR A 58 -21.50 6.38 -8.32
C TYR A 58 -22.88 5.71 -8.48
N ASP A 59 -23.94 6.50 -8.36
CA ASP A 59 -25.29 6.04 -8.67
C ASP A 59 -25.50 5.91 -10.20
N ALA A 60 -26.66 5.38 -10.60
CA ALA A 60 -27.03 5.20 -12.02
C ALA A 60 -27.14 6.53 -12.81
N LYS A 61 -27.11 7.67 -12.12
CA LYS A 61 -27.14 9.03 -12.71
C LYS A 61 -25.75 9.68 -12.72
N GLY A 62 -24.70 8.97 -12.29
CA GLY A 62 -23.33 9.48 -12.21
C GLY A 62 -23.05 10.37 -11.02
N ARG A 63 -23.91 10.40 -9.99
CA ARG A 63 -23.68 11.16 -8.77
C ARG A 63 -22.84 10.33 -7.81
N MET A 64 -21.77 10.94 -7.26
CA MET A 64 -20.91 10.30 -6.27
C MET A 64 -21.70 9.97 -4.99
N MET A 65 -21.61 8.74 -4.54
CA MET A 65 -22.27 8.25 -3.33
C MET A 65 -21.32 8.23 -2.13
N THR A 66 -20.02 8.11 -2.38
CA THR A 66 -18.96 8.09 -1.37
C THR A 66 -18.37 9.49 -1.20
N ASP A 67 -19.20 10.48 -0.87
CA ASP A 67 -18.88 11.91 -0.85
C ASP A 67 -18.41 12.42 0.52
N SER A 68 -18.28 11.54 1.50
CA SER A 68 -17.79 11.89 2.84
C SER A 68 -17.00 10.74 3.45
N PHE A 69 -16.20 11.01 4.50
CA PHE A 69 -15.46 9.98 5.25
C PHE A 69 -16.35 9.00 6.03
N MET A 70 -17.66 9.20 6.04
CA MET A 70 -18.58 8.17 6.52
C MET A 70 -18.73 7.02 5.53
N GLN A 71 -18.67 7.28 4.22
CA GLN A 71 -18.78 6.29 3.15
C GLN A 71 -17.41 5.94 2.56
N TYR A 72 -16.59 6.94 2.25
CA TYR A 72 -15.24 6.73 1.73
C TYR A 72 -14.27 6.38 2.87
N LYS A 73 -13.78 5.16 2.87
CA LYS A 73 -12.92 4.65 3.93
C LYS A 73 -11.45 4.77 3.55
N ILE A 74 -10.67 5.34 4.44
CA ILE A 74 -9.20 5.32 4.39
C ILE A 74 -8.68 4.52 5.59
N PRO A 75 -7.55 3.83 5.46
CA PRO A 75 -7.00 3.07 6.58
C PRO A 75 -6.58 4.00 7.72
N ASN A 76 -6.78 3.53 8.93
CA ASN A 76 -6.34 4.21 10.14
C ASN A 76 -5.25 3.38 10.87
N ARG A 77 -4.78 3.87 12.00
CA ARG A 77 -3.68 3.22 12.75
C ARG A 77 -3.99 1.80 13.24
N VAL A 78 -5.27 1.47 13.40
CA VAL A 78 -5.70 0.12 13.82
C VAL A 78 -5.66 -0.84 12.63
N ASP A 79 -6.00 -0.37 11.43
CA ASP A 79 -6.02 -1.17 10.21
C ASP A 79 -4.61 -1.51 9.73
N VAL A 80 -3.67 -0.56 9.91
CA VAL A 80 -2.26 -0.73 9.52
C VAL A 80 -1.41 -0.99 10.76
N LYS A 81 -1.22 -2.27 11.10
CA LYS A 81 -0.57 -2.68 12.35
C LYS A 81 0.93 -2.37 12.36
N LYS A 82 1.69 -2.88 11.39
CA LYS A 82 3.14 -2.74 11.34
C LYS A 82 3.64 -2.50 9.93
N ILE A 83 4.41 -1.43 9.77
CA ILE A 83 5.17 -1.14 8.55
C ILE A 83 6.64 -1.03 8.93
N ARG A 84 7.49 -1.74 8.19
CA ARG A 84 8.95 -1.63 8.27
C ARG A 84 9.50 -1.14 6.95
N VAL A 85 10.40 -0.18 7.00
CA VAL A 85 10.99 0.41 5.81
C VAL A 85 12.51 0.32 5.91
N GLU A 86 13.11 -0.26 4.87
CA GLU A 86 14.55 -0.31 4.68
C GLU A 86 14.94 0.42 3.39
N PHE A 87 16.13 0.99 3.38
CA PHE A 87 16.62 1.76 2.26
C PHE A 87 17.91 1.15 1.72
N GLU A 88 17.93 0.92 0.41
CA GLU A 88 19.17 0.65 -0.32
C GLU A 88 19.79 1.98 -0.72
N SER A 89 21.08 2.12 -0.48
CA SER A 89 21.84 3.32 -0.86
C SER A 89 22.52 3.11 -2.20
N SER A 90 22.11 3.86 -3.19
CA SER A 90 22.76 3.94 -4.49
C SER A 90 23.03 5.40 -4.84
N TYR A 91 23.92 5.66 -5.81
CA TYR A 91 24.19 7.00 -6.31
C TYR A 91 23.65 7.15 -7.72
N GLU A 92 22.76 8.13 -7.93
CA GLU A 92 22.24 8.45 -9.27
C GLU A 92 23.00 9.64 -9.86
N PRO A 93 23.86 9.43 -10.87
CA PRO A 93 24.73 10.49 -11.39
C PRO A 93 23.96 11.63 -12.07
N THR A 94 22.73 11.42 -12.50
CA THR A 94 21.88 12.45 -13.13
C THR A 94 20.99 13.17 -12.14
N GLY A 95 20.88 12.68 -10.91
CA GLY A 95 20.06 13.26 -9.86
C GLY A 95 20.83 14.25 -8.98
N PRO A 96 20.14 15.24 -8.37
CA PRO A 96 20.78 16.19 -7.47
C PRO A 96 21.35 15.44 -6.26
N TYR A 97 22.64 15.63 -6.00
CA TYR A 97 23.38 14.94 -4.93
C TYR A 97 23.33 13.41 -4.99
N GLY A 98 22.99 12.83 -6.15
CA GLY A 98 22.83 11.38 -6.30
C GLY A 98 21.47 10.83 -5.83
N ALA A 99 20.50 11.70 -5.56
CA ALA A 99 19.16 11.30 -5.11
C ALA A 99 18.27 10.86 -6.29
N LYS A 100 17.35 9.94 -6.01
CA LYS A 100 16.24 9.55 -6.89
C LYS A 100 14.90 10.01 -6.29
N SER A 101 13.84 9.99 -7.10
CA SER A 101 12.50 10.28 -6.63
C SER A 101 12.04 9.26 -5.59
N ILE A 102 11.29 9.73 -4.57
CA ILE A 102 10.67 8.90 -3.52
C ILE A 102 9.17 9.17 -3.39
N GLY A 103 8.62 10.12 -4.16
CA GLY A 103 7.24 10.61 -3.96
C GLY A 103 6.17 9.52 -4.03
N GLU A 104 6.04 8.85 -5.18
CA GLU A 104 4.90 7.94 -5.44
C GLU A 104 5.30 6.49 -5.72
N ILE A 105 6.59 6.17 -5.87
CA ILE A 105 7.03 4.80 -6.12
C ILE A 105 6.63 3.84 -4.99
N VAL A 106 6.41 4.38 -3.81
CA VAL A 106 6.07 3.66 -2.57
C VAL A 106 4.62 3.19 -2.53
N ILE A 107 3.74 3.77 -3.38
CA ILE A 107 2.33 3.39 -3.50
C ILE A 107 2.15 2.13 -4.37
N ASN A 108 3.10 1.85 -5.25
CA ASN A 108 2.94 0.83 -6.29
C ASN A 108 2.99 -0.61 -5.78
N THR A 109 3.67 -0.87 -4.68
CA THR A 109 3.94 -2.24 -4.23
C THR A 109 2.88 -2.86 -3.31
N PRO A 110 2.10 -2.11 -2.50
CA PRO A 110 1.12 -2.73 -1.60
C PRO A 110 0.03 -3.52 -2.32
N GLY A 111 -0.58 -2.97 -3.36
CA GLY A 111 -1.64 -3.65 -4.11
C GLY A 111 -1.23 -5.03 -4.62
N PRO A 112 -0.19 -5.16 -5.45
CA PRO A 112 0.24 -6.47 -5.95
C PRO A 112 0.78 -7.39 -4.85
N ALA A 113 1.44 -6.87 -3.81
CA ALA A 113 1.93 -7.69 -2.70
C ALA A 113 0.77 -8.31 -1.91
N ILE A 114 -0.28 -7.55 -1.61
CA ILE A 114 -1.48 -8.03 -0.91
C ILE A 114 -2.23 -9.04 -1.78
N ALA A 115 -2.43 -8.75 -3.07
CA ALA A 115 -3.09 -9.67 -3.99
C ALA A 115 -2.36 -11.02 -4.09
N GLU A 116 -1.02 -11.01 -4.12
CA GLU A 116 -0.24 -12.24 -4.13
C GLU A 116 -0.27 -12.97 -2.79
N ALA A 117 -0.31 -12.26 -1.67
CA ALA A 117 -0.47 -12.87 -0.35
C ALA A 117 -1.83 -13.57 -0.21
N VAL A 118 -2.91 -12.97 -0.71
CA VAL A 118 -4.25 -13.58 -0.76
C VAL A 118 -4.21 -14.85 -1.63
N TYR A 119 -3.58 -14.77 -2.81
CA TYR A 119 -3.42 -15.95 -3.67
C TYR A 119 -2.65 -17.07 -2.96
N ASN A 120 -1.55 -16.75 -2.29
CA ASN A 120 -0.76 -17.74 -1.55
C ASN A 120 -1.54 -18.37 -0.38
N ALA A 121 -2.46 -17.62 0.24
CA ALA A 121 -3.24 -18.09 1.37
C ALA A 121 -4.41 -19.01 0.96
N CYS A 122 -5.10 -18.70 -0.15
CA CYS A 122 -6.33 -19.41 -0.53
C CYS A 122 -6.41 -19.85 -2.00
N GLY A 123 -5.44 -19.51 -2.85
CA GLY A 123 -5.42 -19.88 -4.27
C GLY A 123 -6.30 -19.02 -5.17
N VAL A 124 -6.92 -17.96 -4.66
CA VAL A 124 -7.81 -17.08 -5.43
C VAL A 124 -7.02 -15.93 -6.04
N ARG A 125 -7.13 -15.73 -7.35
CA ARG A 125 -6.56 -14.58 -8.06
C ARG A 125 -7.52 -13.39 -8.01
N VAL A 126 -7.08 -12.32 -7.35
CA VAL A 126 -7.80 -11.06 -7.30
C VAL A 126 -7.51 -10.25 -8.56
N THR A 127 -8.56 -9.72 -9.21
CA THR A 127 -8.47 -8.94 -10.46
C THR A 127 -9.07 -7.55 -10.36
N SER A 128 -9.62 -7.18 -9.20
CA SER A 128 -10.22 -5.87 -8.93
C SER A 128 -9.82 -5.35 -7.56
N LEU A 129 -9.89 -4.04 -7.39
CA LEU A 129 -9.68 -3.36 -6.11
C LEU A 129 -10.95 -2.57 -5.75
N PRO A 130 -11.21 -2.38 -4.45
CA PRO A 130 -10.53 -2.98 -3.32
C PRO A 130 -10.73 -4.50 -3.25
N ILE A 131 -9.80 -5.19 -2.56
CA ILE A 131 -9.87 -6.64 -2.35
C ILE A 131 -10.89 -6.91 -1.25
N THR A 132 -12.04 -7.44 -1.63
CA THR A 132 -13.16 -7.78 -0.74
C THR A 132 -13.38 -9.29 -0.68
N PRO A 133 -14.07 -9.80 0.35
CA PRO A 133 -14.40 -11.23 0.47
C PRO A 133 -15.30 -11.81 -0.64
N GLU A 134 -15.88 -10.96 -1.49
CA GLU A 134 -16.83 -11.33 -2.55
C GLU A 134 -16.16 -11.89 -3.82
#